data_7a0529d12a736826aa5fbcb05b8103eb
#
_entry.id   7a0529d12a736826aa5fbcb05b8103eb
#
_cell.length_a   1.000
_cell.length_b   1.000
_cell.length_c   1.000
_cell.angle_alpha   90.00
_cell.angle_beta   90.00
_cell.angle_gamma   90.00
#
_symmetry.space_group_name_H-M   'P 1'
#
loop_
_entity.id
_entity.type
_entity.pdbx_description
1 polymer ?
#
loop_
_entity_poly.entity_id
_entity_poly.type
_entity_poly.pdbx_seq_one_letter_code
_entity_poly.pdbx_strand_id
1 'polypeptide(L)'
;MKTNIKYSIVGLIFWIVELSISLVGFIMLVADSHFWGSVGYFIFFLISTIMFLHSIKNIQWFNIADGYITVYCPFGIIKQVELKQIKQAFKTNAVIYSIKMLSVRRPYIVLCIKKSVTNADIDDAYNRKKKQYIIIPYSREVEVLVCTEYEKFCGKELVIKL
;
A
#
# COMPACT_ATOMS: atom_id res chain seq x y z
N MET A 1 16.27 3.39 3.87
CA MET A 1 15.38 3.36 5.05
C MET A 1 14.10 2.60 4.67
N LYS A 2 13.74 1.57 5.43
CA LYS A 2 12.50 0.82 5.18
C LYS A 2 11.39 1.41 6.05
N THR A 3 10.43 2.08 5.45
CA THR A 3 9.26 2.58 6.19
C THR A 3 8.05 1.69 5.92
N ASN A 4 7.54 1.08 6.99
CA ASN A 4 6.37 0.19 6.92
C ASN A 4 5.07 0.99 6.95
N ILE A 5 4.12 0.59 6.12
CA ILE A 5 2.76 1.12 6.15
C ILE A 5 1.98 0.36 7.24
N LYS A 6 1.98 0.90 8.47
CA LYS A 6 1.46 0.22 9.69
C LYS A 6 0.01 -0.28 9.63
N TYR A 7 -0.87 0.30 8.83
CA TYR A 7 -2.30 -0.06 8.85
C TYR A 7 -2.64 -1.32 8.05
N SER A 8 -1.78 -1.78 7.17
CA SER A 8 -1.97 -3.07 6.51
C SER A 8 -1.79 -4.27 7.45
N ILE A 9 -1.13 -4.06 8.61
CA ILE A 9 -0.93 -5.10 9.63
C ILE A 9 -2.26 -5.47 10.31
N VAL A 10 -3.11 -4.49 10.61
CA VAL A 10 -4.43 -4.76 11.23
C VAL A 10 -5.31 -5.57 10.28
N GLY A 11 -5.35 -5.20 9.01
CA GLY A 11 -6.05 -5.98 7.99
C GLY A 11 -5.48 -7.39 7.83
N LEU A 12 -4.15 -7.54 7.91
CA LEU A 12 -3.49 -8.83 7.85
C LEU A 12 -3.88 -9.73 9.04
N ILE A 13 -3.86 -9.20 10.26
CA ILE A 13 -4.25 -9.95 11.48
C ILE A 13 -5.72 -10.39 11.35
N PHE A 14 -6.61 -9.50 10.90
CA PHE A 14 -8.01 -9.84 10.68
C PHE A 14 -8.16 -11.05 9.74
N TRP A 15 -7.49 -11.03 8.59
CA TRP A 15 -7.56 -12.13 7.63
C TRP A 15 -6.89 -13.42 8.10
N ILE A 16 -5.86 -13.34 8.96
CA ILE A 16 -5.27 -14.53 9.60
C ILE A 16 -6.29 -15.18 10.53
N VAL A 17 -6.99 -14.40 11.35
CA VAL A 17 -8.02 -14.90 12.26
C VAL A 17 -9.16 -15.53 11.47
N GLU A 18 -9.67 -14.88 10.42
CA GLU A 18 -10.71 -15.39 9.53
C GLU A 18 -10.31 -16.71 8.86
N LEU A 19 -9.09 -16.80 8.34
CA LEU A 19 -8.56 -18.05 7.77
C LEU A 19 -8.51 -19.19 8.80
N SER A 20 -8.09 -18.88 10.03
CA SER A 20 -8.00 -19.86 11.10
C SER A 20 -9.38 -20.39 11.48
N ILE A 21 -10.36 -19.51 11.64
CA ILE A 21 -11.75 -19.87 11.94
C ILE A 21 -12.35 -20.72 10.82
N SER A 22 -12.15 -20.31 9.57
CA SER A 22 -12.67 -21.03 8.40
C SER A 22 -12.08 -22.44 8.28
N LEU A 23 -10.79 -22.58 8.53
CA LEU A 23 -10.09 -23.87 8.48
C LEU A 23 -10.58 -24.81 9.59
N VAL A 24 -10.68 -24.33 10.83
CA VAL A 24 -11.18 -25.12 11.96
C VAL A 24 -12.62 -25.55 11.74
N GLY A 25 -13.49 -24.62 11.30
CA GLY A 25 -14.88 -24.94 10.99
C GLY A 25 -15.02 -25.97 9.88
N PHE A 26 -14.20 -25.88 8.83
CA PHE A 26 -14.15 -26.89 7.78
C PHE A 26 -13.78 -28.28 8.29
N ILE A 27 -12.70 -28.37 9.10
CA ILE A 27 -12.21 -29.63 9.67
C ILE A 27 -13.28 -30.27 10.57
N MET A 28 -13.94 -29.48 11.43
CA MET A 28 -14.98 -29.98 12.34
C MET A 28 -16.17 -30.53 11.57
N LEU A 29 -16.67 -29.83 10.54
CA LEU A 29 -17.81 -30.29 9.76
C LEU A 29 -17.50 -31.47 8.85
N VAL A 30 -16.26 -31.62 8.40
CA VAL A 30 -15.83 -32.85 7.69
C VAL A 30 -15.81 -34.02 8.67
N ALA A 31 -15.30 -33.80 9.89
CA ALA A 31 -15.31 -34.88 10.92
C ALA A 31 -16.73 -35.33 11.29
N ASP A 32 -17.69 -34.40 11.35
CA ASP A 32 -19.11 -34.69 11.65
C ASP A 32 -19.90 -35.19 10.44
N SER A 33 -19.27 -35.41 9.29
CA SER A 33 -19.90 -35.86 8.04
C SER A 33 -21.01 -34.95 7.50
N HIS A 34 -20.97 -33.65 7.85
CA HIS A 34 -21.89 -32.63 7.37
C HIS A 34 -21.45 -32.07 6.01
N PHE A 35 -21.76 -32.80 4.92
CA PHE A 35 -21.30 -32.49 3.56
C PHE A 35 -21.57 -31.03 3.12
N TRP A 36 -22.83 -30.57 3.21
CA TRP A 36 -23.19 -29.21 2.77
C TRP A 36 -22.56 -28.11 3.62
N GLY A 37 -22.42 -28.35 4.92
CA GLY A 37 -21.70 -27.44 5.81
C GLY A 37 -20.21 -27.34 5.44
N SER A 38 -19.57 -28.49 5.16
CA SER A 38 -18.16 -28.55 4.76
C SER A 38 -17.90 -27.79 3.46
N VAL A 39 -18.80 -27.93 2.46
CA VAL A 39 -18.72 -27.18 1.19
C VAL A 39 -18.81 -25.68 1.42
N GLY A 40 -19.74 -25.23 2.27
CA GLY A 40 -19.88 -23.82 2.62
C GLY A 40 -18.60 -23.23 3.26
N TYR A 41 -18.04 -23.92 4.26
CA TYR A 41 -16.80 -23.49 4.91
C TYR A 41 -15.59 -23.55 3.98
N PHE A 42 -15.54 -24.51 3.06
CA PHE A 42 -14.48 -24.56 2.05
C PHE A 42 -14.51 -23.36 1.11
N ILE A 43 -15.70 -22.97 0.64
CA ILE A 43 -15.87 -21.77 -0.19
C ILE A 43 -15.44 -20.53 0.60
N PHE A 44 -15.87 -20.41 1.85
CA PHE A 44 -15.49 -19.30 2.72
C PHE A 44 -13.98 -19.24 2.95
N PHE A 45 -13.31 -20.37 3.16
CA PHE A 45 -11.86 -20.48 3.26
C PHE A 45 -11.16 -19.99 1.98
N LEU A 46 -11.66 -20.37 0.79
CA LEU A 46 -11.09 -19.89 -0.47
C LEU A 46 -11.21 -18.38 -0.62
N ILE A 47 -12.39 -17.81 -0.30
CA ILE A 47 -12.59 -16.34 -0.33
C ILE A 47 -11.64 -15.65 0.65
N SER A 48 -11.57 -16.14 1.88
CA SER A 48 -10.67 -15.57 2.91
C SER A 48 -9.21 -15.65 2.49
N THR A 49 -8.80 -16.74 1.83
CA THR A 49 -7.44 -16.90 1.28
C THR A 49 -7.15 -15.86 0.20
N ILE A 50 -8.06 -15.62 -0.72
CA ILE A 50 -7.91 -14.61 -1.78
C ILE A 50 -7.77 -13.21 -1.14
N MET A 51 -8.62 -12.89 -0.17
CA MET A 51 -8.60 -11.61 0.52
C MET A 51 -7.33 -11.43 1.37
N PHE A 52 -6.83 -12.48 1.99
CA PHE A 52 -5.56 -12.49 2.71
C PHE A 52 -4.37 -12.21 1.77
N LEU A 53 -4.30 -12.90 0.65
CA LEU A 53 -3.26 -12.66 -0.37
C LEU A 53 -3.32 -11.23 -0.92
N HIS A 54 -4.53 -10.70 -1.13
CA HIS A 54 -4.72 -9.30 -1.53
C HIS A 54 -4.23 -8.33 -0.44
N SER A 55 -4.50 -8.62 0.83
CA SER A 55 -4.04 -7.80 1.96
C SER A 55 -2.53 -7.81 2.10
N ILE A 56 -1.87 -8.98 1.96
CA ILE A 56 -0.40 -9.08 1.95
C ILE A 56 0.19 -8.24 0.82
N LYS A 57 -0.38 -8.26 -0.38
CA LYS A 57 0.09 -7.45 -1.51
C LYS A 57 -0.01 -5.94 -1.26
N ASN A 58 -0.89 -5.52 -0.36
CA ASN A 58 -1.03 -4.12 0.03
C ASN A 58 -0.01 -3.69 1.11
N ILE A 59 0.72 -4.63 1.74
CA ILE A 59 1.85 -4.31 2.60
C ILE A 59 2.99 -3.83 1.71
N GLN A 60 3.24 -2.54 1.75
CA GLN A 60 4.26 -1.93 0.90
C GLN A 60 5.29 -1.20 1.76
N TRP A 61 6.54 -1.27 1.35
CA TRP A 61 7.61 -0.45 1.86
C TRP A 61 8.40 0.12 0.69
N PHE A 62 9.12 1.17 0.92
CA PHE A 62 9.94 1.78 -0.10
C PHE A 62 11.39 1.91 0.38
N ASN A 63 12.29 1.92 -0.58
CA ASN A 63 13.69 2.22 -0.39
C ASN A 63 14.12 3.29 -1.40
N ILE A 64 14.95 4.23 -0.95
CA ILE A 64 15.56 5.24 -1.82
C ILE A 64 17.06 5.00 -1.73
N ALA A 65 17.66 4.59 -2.84
CA ALA A 65 19.09 4.35 -2.95
C ALA A 65 19.53 4.45 -4.43
N ASP A 66 20.76 4.84 -4.64
CA ASP A 66 21.42 4.83 -5.95
C ASP A 66 20.67 5.59 -7.06
N GLY A 67 19.96 6.65 -6.68
CA GLY A 67 19.17 7.44 -7.62
C GLY A 67 17.81 6.85 -8.00
N TYR A 68 17.36 5.80 -7.31
CA TYR A 68 16.08 5.14 -7.54
C TYR A 68 15.19 5.15 -6.31
N ILE A 69 13.90 5.26 -6.54
CA ILE A 69 12.86 4.92 -5.54
C ILE A 69 12.29 3.57 -5.94
N THR A 70 12.43 2.60 -5.06
CA THR A 70 11.90 1.25 -5.27
C THR A 70 10.83 0.95 -4.24
N VAL A 71 9.63 0.57 -4.70
CA VAL A 71 8.50 0.15 -3.88
C VAL A 71 8.40 -1.36 -3.92
N TYR A 72 8.39 -1.96 -2.75
CA TYR A 72 8.35 -3.42 -2.54
C TYR A 72 7.04 -3.85 -1.91
N CYS A 73 6.69 -5.10 -2.15
CA CYS A 73 5.74 -5.87 -1.34
C CYS A 73 6.40 -7.21 -0.95
N PRO A 74 5.77 -8.04 -0.08
CA PRO A 74 6.31 -9.36 0.28
C PRO A 74 6.62 -10.28 -0.91
N PHE A 75 5.98 -10.05 -2.04
CA PHE A 75 6.17 -10.83 -3.27
C PHE A 75 7.24 -10.24 -4.23
N GLY A 76 7.91 -9.15 -3.85
CA GLY A 76 8.97 -8.54 -4.65
C GLY A 76 8.77 -7.06 -4.96
N ILE A 77 9.42 -6.59 -6.02
CA ILE A 77 9.38 -5.20 -6.46
C ILE A 77 8.05 -4.93 -7.19
N ILE A 78 7.27 -3.97 -6.67
CA ILE A 78 6.05 -3.48 -7.34
C ILE A 78 6.42 -2.43 -8.40
N LYS A 79 7.32 -1.53 -8.04
CA LYS A 79 7.66 -0.37 -8.86
C LYS A 79 9.06 0.14 -8.53
N GLN A 80 9.79 0.50 -9.57
CA GLN A 80 11.06 1.20 -9.47
C GLN A 80 11.04 2.40 -10.42
N VAL A 81 11.47 3.55 -9.92
CA VAL A 81 11.49 4.81 -10.68
C VAL A 81 12.77 5.55 -10.37
N GLU A 82 13.43 6.04 -11.41
CA GLU A 82 14.62 6.87 -11.29
C GLU A 82 14.21 8.27 -10.75
N LEU A 83 14.96 8.80 -9.79
CA LEU A 83 14.71 10.12 -9.19
C LEU A 83 14.65 11.23 -10.25
N LYS A 84 15.47 11.15 -11.30
CA LYS A 84 15.47 12.11 -12.42
C LYS A 84 14.14 12.18 -13.19
N GLN A 85 13.33 11.13 -13.14
CA GLN A 85 12.01 11.09 -13.79
C GLN A 85 10.95 11.83 -13.00
N ILE A 86 11.18 12.13 -11.71
CA ILE A 86 10.25 12.85 -10.88
C ILE A 86 10.24 14.32 -11.31
N LYS A 87 9.06 14.81 -11.67
CA LYS A 87 8.84 16.19 -12.15
C LYS A 87 8.23 17.08 -11.10
N GLN A 88 7.42 16.52 -10.21
CA GLN A 88 6.71 17.25 -9.15
C GLN A 88 6.51 16.33 -7.94
N ALA A 89 6.39 16.96 -6.78
CA ALA A 89 6.02 16.30 -5.54
C ALA A 89 4.94 17.10 -4.83
N PHE A 90 3.95 16.41 -4.25
CA PHE A 90 2.85 17.00 -3.51
C PHE A 90 2.67 16.30 -2.19
N LYS A 91 2.26 17.06 -1.18
CA LYS A 91 1.78 16.52 0.08
C LYS A 91 0.25 16.53 0.06
N THR A 92 -0.35 15.39 0.33
CA THR A 92 -1.82 15.25 0.36
C THR A 92 -2.25 14.42 1.56
N ASN A 93 -3.48 14.67 2.01
CA ASN A 93 -4.13 13.86 3.04
C ASN A 93 -5.11 12.91 2.36
N ALA A 94 -4.80 11.63 2.34
CA ALA A 94 -5.68 10.62 1.77
C ALA A 94 -6.41 9.84 2.86
N VAL A 95 -7.67 9.46 2.56
CA VAL A 95 -8.46 8.56 3.40
C VAL A 95 -7.95 7.15 3.18
N ILE A 96 -7.37 6.56 4.22
CA ILE A 96 -6.78 5.23 4.16
C ILE A 96 -7.80 4.15 4.45
N TYR A 97 -8.73 4.46 5.34
CA TYR A 97 -9.70 3.52 5.86
C TYR A 97 -11.02 4.23 6.14
N SER A 98 -12.10 3.70 5.60
CA SER A 98 -13.44 4.18 5.87
C SER A 98 -14.31 2.99 6.27
N ILE A 99 -14.55 2.82 7.56
CA ILE A 99 -15.72 2.07 8.05
C ILE A 99 -16.79 3.12 8.32
N LYS A 100 -17.99 2.92 7.83
CA LYS A 100 -19.21 3.75 7.85
C LYS A 100 -19.26 5.03 8.72
N MET A 101 -18.38 5.21 9.72
CA MET A 101 -18.32 6.38 10.61
C MET A 101 -16.90 6.83 11.01
N LEU A 102 -15.85 6.08 10.67
CA LEU A 102 -14.47 6.40 11.03
C LEU A 102 -13.60 6.44 9.77
N SER A 103 -13.29 7.65 9.29
CA SER A 103 -12.31 7.86 8.25
C SER A 103 -10.97 8.26 8.87
N VAL A 104 -9.96 7.41 8.75
CA VAL A 104 -8.60 7.78 9.16
C VAL A 104 -7.91 8.41 7.96
N ARG A 105 -7.59 9.70 8.07
CA ARG A 105 -6.79 10.43 7.08
C ARG A 105 -5.32 10.40 7.50
N ARG A 106 -4.44 10.13 6.57
CA ARG A 106 -2.99 10.23 6.79
C ARG A 106 -2.34 11.06 5.68
N PRO A 107 -1.29 11.82 6.04
CA PRO A 107 -0.52 12.55 5.05
C PRO A 107 0.36 11.60 4.22
N TYR A 108 0.46 11.89 2.93
CA TYR A 108 1.31 11.20 1.95
C TYR A 108 2.10 12.18 1.12
N ILE A 109 3.25 11.75 0.64
CA ILE A 109 3.99 12.39 -0.43
C ILE A 109 3.64 11.63 -1.73
N VAL A 110 3.14 12.36 -2.71
CA VAL A 110 2.87 11.86 -4.05
C VAL A 110 3.95 12.40 -4.98
N LEU A 111 4.79 11.50 -5.49
CA LEU A 111 5.85 11.81 -6.45
C LEU A 111 5.34 11.56 -7.87
N CYS A 112 5.33 12.58 -8.70
CA CYS A 112 4.75 12.54 -10.04
C CYS A 112 5.82 12.51 -11.12
N ILE A 113 5.69 11.60 -12.07
CA ILE A 113 6.55 11.50 -13.24
C ILE A 113 6.08 12.48 -14.33
N LYS A 114 4.80 12.86 -14.36
CA LYS A 114 4.24 13.85 -15.29
C LYS A 114 4.58 15.29 -14.90
N LYS A 115 4.74 16.17 -15.89
CA LYS A 115 5.10 17.58 -15.70
C LYS A 115 3.91 18.47 -15.28
N SER A 116 2.68 18.10 -15.61
CA SER A 116 1.46 18.82 -15.21
C SER A 116 0.51 17.88 -14.51
N VAL A 117 0.23 18.15 -13.24
CA VAL A 117 -0.68 17.36 -12.41
C VAL A 117 -1.65 18.32 -11.74
N THR A 118 -2.94 18.06 -11.87
CA THR A 118 -4.00 18.81 -11.20
C THR A 118 -4.34 18.17 -9.85
N ASN A 119 -5.04 18.89 -8.96
CA ASN A 119 -5.50 18.33 -7.69
C ASN A 119 -6.41 17.11 -7.90
N ALA A 120 -7.25 17.11 -8.93
CA ALA A 120 -8.08 15.96 -9.30
C ALA A 120 -7.24 14.73 -9.69
N ASP A 121 -6.09 14.94 -10.33
CA ASP A 121 -5.16 13.85 -10.67
C ASP A 121 -4.51 13.24 -9.42
N ILE A 122 -4.30 14.02 -8.35
CA ILE A 122 -3.70 13.54 -7.10
C ILE A 122 -4.68 12.61 -6.37
N ASP A 123 -5.94 13.01 -6.25
CA ASP A 123 -6.98 12.17 -5.64
C ASP A 123 -7.21 10.89 -6.45
N ASP A 124 -7.20 10.99 -7.77
CA ASP A 124 -7.32 9.87 -8.68
C ASP A 124 -6.07 8.93 -8.65
N ALA A 125 -4.88 9.49 -8.41
CA ALA A 125 -3.64 8.74 -8.27
C ALA A 125 -3.68 7.77 -7.09
N TYR A 126 -4.20 8.22 -5.95
CA TYR A 126 -4.36 7.40 -4.77
C TYR A 126 -5.34 6.25 -5.02
N ASN A 127 -6.49 6.55 -5.61
CA ASN A 127 -7.57 5.59 -5.83
C ASN A 127 -7.23 4.54 -6.92
N ARG A 128 -6.47 4.92 -7.94
CA ARG A 128 -6.24 4.08 -9.13
C ARG A 128 -4.85 3.48 -9.25
N LYS A 129 -3.93 3.70 -8.29
CA LYS A 129 -2.52 3.19 -8.32
C LYS A 129 -1.86 3.36 -9.69
N LYS A 130 -2.07 4.51 -10.37
CA LYS A 130 -1.55 4.75 -11.72
C LYS A 130 -0.03 4.62 -11.77
N LYS A 131 0.51 4.06 -12.85
CA LYS A 131 1.96 3.89 -13.08
C LYS A 131 2.78 5.20 -13.01
N GLN A 132 2.11 6.36 -13.11
CA GLN A 132 2.72 7.68 -13.18
C GLN A 132 2.99 8.34 -11.82
N TYR A 133 2.57 7.71 -10.72
CA TYR A 133 2.71 8.24 -9.37
C TYR A 133 3.36 7.22 -8.46
N ILE A 134 4.17 7.72 -7.51
CA ILE A 134 4.64 6.96 -6.36
C ILE A 134 4.05 7.62 -5.14
N ILE A 135 3.37 6.85 -4.31
CA ILE A 135 2.73 7.32 -3.09
C ILE A 135 3.52 6.78 -1.91
N ILE A 136 4.04 7.67 -1.09
CA ILE A 136 4.88 7.35 0.05
C ILE A 136 4.23 7.93 1.32
N PRO A 137 4.16 7.18 2.44
CA PRO A 137 3.69 7.72 3.70
C PRO A 137 4.55 8.92 4.12
N TYR A 138 3.90 10.02 4.51
CA TYR A 138 4.60 11.20 4.95
C TYR A 138 5.10 11.03 6.39
N SER A 139 6.38 11.33 6.58
CA SER A 139 6.96 11.78 7.84
C SER A 139 8.00 12.84 7.50
N ARG A 140 8.36 13.68 8.47
CA ARG A 140 9.40 14.70 8.26
C ARG A 140 10.72 14.07 7.84
N GLU A 141 11.07 12.92 8.41
CA GLU A 141 12.27 12.17 8.06
C GLU A 141 12.24 11.66 6.61
N VAL A 142 11.07 11.18 6.15
CA VAL A 142 10.87 10.73 4.77
C VAL A 142 10.96 11.89 3.80
N GLU A 143 10.38 13.04 4.15
CA GLU A 143 10.48 14.26 3.33
C GLU A 143 11.93 14.69 3.15
N VAL A 144 12.68 14.80 4.27
CA VAL A 144 14.11 15.15 4.23
C VAL A 144 14.90 14.14 3.41
N LEU A 145 14.68 12.84 3.61
CA LEU A 145 15.37 11.79 2.86
C LEU A 145 15.10 11.90 1.36
N VAL A 146 13.84 12.08 0.95
CA VAL A 146 13.45 12.21 -0.46
C VAL A 146 14.12 13.45 -1.08
N CYS A 147 14.05 14.60 -0.40
CA CYS A 147 14.64 15.84 -0.90
C CYS A 147 16.17 15.75 -1.01
N THR A 148 16.85 15.23 0.03
CA THR A 148 18.32 15.10 0.05
C THR A 148 18.80 14.14 -1.06
N GLU A 149 18.18 12.97 -1.21
CA GLU A 149 18.57 12.03 -2.26
C GLU A 149 18.24 12.58 -3.66
N TYR A 150 17.12 13.30 -3.80
CA TYR A 150 16.80 13.95 -5.07
C TYR A 150 17.82 15.02 -5.45
N GLU A 151 18.19 15.89 -4.52
CA GLU A 151 19.21 16.94 -4.73
C GLU A 151 20.55 16.34 -5.11
N LYS A 152 20.99 15.31 -4.37
CA LYS A 152 22.24 14.58 -4.63
C LYS A 152 22.33 14.03 -6.05
N PHE A 153 21.25 13.45 -6.57
CA PHE A 153 21.25 12.79 -7.88
C PHE A 153 20.79 13.68 -9.04
N CYS A 154 19.98 14.69 -8.78
CA CYS A 154 19.42 15.58 -9.78
C CYS A 154 20.13 16.94 -9.87
N GLY A 155 20.94 17.30 -8.85
CA GLY A 155 21.63 18.60 -8.77
C GLY A 155 20.69 19.80 -8.61
N LYS A 156 19.45 19.58 -8.16
CA LYS A 156 18.43 20.60 -7.94
C LYS A 156 17.49 20.21 -6.81
N GLU A 157 16.95 21.19 -6.15
CA GLU A 157 15.99 21.01 -5.06
C GLU A 157 14.63 20.46 -5.56
N LEU A 158 14.07 19.53 -4.79
CA LEU A 158 12.70 19.05 -4.98
C LEU A 158 11.76 19.81 -4.05
N VAL A 159 10.92 20.67 -4.62
CA VAL A 159 9.91 21.38 -3.84
C VAL A 159 8.67 20.51 -3.70
N ILE A 160 8.32 20.16 -2.46
CA ILE A 160 7.09 19.43 -2.15
C ILE A 160 5.97 20.46 -1.93
N LYS A 161 5.03 20.52 -2.86
CA LYS A 161 3.88 21.43 -2.80
C LYS A 161 2.85 20.92 -1.79
N LEU A 162 2.22 21.85 -1.08
CA LEU A 162 1.11 21.59 -0.15
C LEU A 162 -0.21 21.45 -0.88
#